data_1a4761e34a11fd1aae1c25325fa6c4aa
#
_entry.id   1a4761e34a11fd1aae1c25325fa6c4aa
#
_cell.length_a   1.000
_cell.length_b   1.000
_cell.length_c   1.000
_cell.angle_alpha   90.00
_cell.angle_beta   90.00
_cell.angle_gamma   90.00
#
_symmetry.space_group_name_H-M   'P 1'
#
loop_
_entity.id
_entity.type
_entity.pdbx_description
1 polymer ?
#
loop_
_entity_poly.entity_id
_entity_poly.type
_entity_poly.pdbx_seq_one_letter_code
_entity_poly.pdbx_strand_id
1 'polypeptide(L)'
;ITANGTYDLKEQVLTADAQLQQVTQSLPGKQQEQVHINGKLAVLAKLVQDKISLHAAADTMDISWRSLKLNRLAFDGTYDNRGLVIDDASFFAEGGGTLAAKGRVAKDGALAIHGRMADFPIDPLLAAAGQDGRGLCSTGFDVGGTLEAPEFSGMVQLKQAEYMSQKLNEAHGLISIRDNILSFKNFIANMDQGQHILNGTVDLRGAEPAAELTLTTKNVRIEPLMVLLGKSQIVTGNLDNVMQIEGNLSHPYIHGEVHASDGSAAKQLFNNISGHYAYEDGLLRLQDFVVDAFYGRLTLDGTMTADRRLNFVMDAQNVDLEHLPISDDTVALGGKVNAKGHLSGTLTAPFFDGEVSSDRITINNEPLTELQGTLASNGRDVNKLNASFKQPYRDDPVNYGLYSADLNINLVQHYIEGKVENLWGDIGGLLRMARQDYDISGLMQGELLFSYKGHGEGVKITAAADNVKIHDLNYAQMRFEGRIDKGGVLHFDNVKLQEQDGVSDKGIIAVGGSIDIKQKLLDVEVAAVKANPAIVTAVMKDPPEIKGETDMLVQVQGSFNNPQGTASLEI
;
A
#
# COMPACT_ATOMS: atom_id res chain seq x y z
N ILE A 1 -47.47 -23.48 33.66
CA ILE A 1 -48.55 -22.50 33.35
C ILE A 1 -49.65 -22.70 34.37
N THR A 2 -50.02 -21.64 35.09
CA THR A 2 -51.18 -21.64 35.93
C THR A 2 -52.16 -20.60 35.39
N ALA A 3 -53.39 -21.00 35.14
CA ALA A 3 -54.41 -20.10 34.65
C ALA A 3 -55.65 -20.15 35.54
N ASN A 4 -56.19 -19.00 35.88
CA ASN A 4 -57.48 -18.86 36.56
C ASN A 4 -58.42 -18.08 35.64
N GLY A 5 -59.60 -18.56 35.44
CA GLY A 5 -60.55 -17.89 34.55
C GLY A 5 -61.98 -18.15 34.89
N THR A 6 -62.85 -17.33 34.36
CA THR A 6 -64.28 -17.45 34.42
C THR A 6 -64.86 -17.51 33.04
N TYR A 7 -65.85 -18.40 32.81
CA TYR A 7 -66.57 -18.48 31.58
C TYR A 7 -68.03 -18.11 31.80
N ASP A 8 -68.49 -17.04 31.15
CA ASP A 8 -69.89 -16.65 31.16
C ASP A 8 -70.61 -17.40 30.05
N LEU A 9 -71.51 -18.29 30.45
CA LEU A 9 -72.30 -19.12 29.56
C LEU A 9 -73.32 -18.35 28.69
N LYS A 10 -73.82 -17.18 29.18
CA LYS A 10 -74.78 -16.37 28.48
C LYS A 10 -74.11 -15.50 27.40
N GLU A 11 -73.02 -14.88 27.79
CA GLU A 11 -72.27 -13.98 26.92
C GLU A 11 -71.21 -14.72 26.09
N GLN A 12 -70.97 -16.00 26.38
CA GLN A 12 -69.93 -16.83 25.75
C GLN A 12 -68.55 -16.16 25.84
N VAL A 13 -68.22 -15.60 26.99
CA VAL A 13 -66.99 -14.89 27.27
C VAL A 13 -66.10 -15.69 28.24
N LEU A 14 -64.91 -16.02 27.83
CA LEU A 14 -63.84 -16.52 28.69
C LEU A 14 -62.96 -15.36 29.11
N THR A 15 -62.83 -15.11 30.38
CA THR A 15 -61.78 -14.22 30.93
C THR A 15 -60.82 -15.09 31.71
N ALA A 16 -59.54 -15.02 31.38
CA ALA A 16 -58.54 -15.80 32.06
C ALA A 16 -57.24 -14.97 32.29
N ASP A 17 -56.69 -15.12 33.50
CA ASP A 17 -55.34 -14.69 33.80
C ASP A 17 -54.44 -15.89 33.84
N ALA A 18 -53.41 -15.91 32.99
CA ALA A 18 -52.42 -16.97 32.93
C ALA A 18 -51.10 -16.46 33.49
N GLN A 19 -50.56 -17.20 34.45
CA GLN A 19 -49.20 -17.01 34.93
C GLN A 19 -48.29 -18.02 34.22
N LEU A 20 -47.35 -17.51 33.45
CA LEU A 20 -46.38 -18.28 32.72
C LEU A 20 -45.07 -18.24 33.53
N GLN A 21 -44.59 -19.41 33.97
CA GLN A 21 -43.31 -19.54 34.68
C GLN A 21 -42.43 -20.51 33.94
N GLN A 22 -41.28 -20.04 33.51
CA GLN A 22 -40.26 -20.86 32.80
C GLN A 22 -40.85 -21.68 31.64
N VAL A 23 -41.78 -21.11 30.91
CA VAL A 23 -42.36 -21.76 29.73
C VAL A 23 -41.31 -21.72 28.61
N THR A 24 -40.99 -22.89 28.05
CA THR A 24 -40.09 -23.01 26.91
C THR A 24 -40.85 -23.58 25.74
N GLN A 25 -40.83 -22.89 24.63
CA GLN A 25 -41.48 -23.28 23.37
C GLN A 25 -40.46 -23.36 22.25
N SER A 26 -40.40 -24.49 21.54
CA SER A 26 -39.60 -24.63 20.33
C SER A 26 -40.26 -23.91 19.18
N LEU A 27 -39.47 -23.24 18.34
CA LEU A 27 -39.98 -22.59 17.14
C LEU A 27 -40.40 -23.63 16.09
N PRO A 28 -41.51 -23.40 15.35
CA PRO A 28 -41.93 -24.30 14.27
C PRO A 28 -40.81 -24.54 13.26
N GLY A 29 -40.53 -25.81 12.96
CA GLY A 29 -39.49 -26.21 12.00
C GLY A 29 -38.03 -26.12 12.48
N LYS A 30 -37.80 -25.60 13.69
CA LYS A 30 -36.45 -25.44 14.27
C LYS A 30 -36.42 -25.94 15.72
N GLN A 31 -36.36 -27.27 15.91
CA GLN A 31 -36.42 -27.90 17.24
C GLN A 31 -35.32 -27.47 18.23
N GLN A 32 -34.21 -26.93 17.75
CA GLN A 32 -33.09 -26.45 18.59
C GLN A 32 -33.27 -25.01 19.05
N GLU A 33 -34.21 -24.25 18.50
CA GLU A 33 -34.44 -22.88 18.88
C GLU A 33 -35.63 -22.76 19.84
N GLN A 34 -35.36 -22.26 21.03
CA GLN A 34 -36.34 -22.17 22.11
C GLN A 34 -36.60 -20.70 22.47
N VAL A 35 -37.89 -20.40 22.68
CA VAL A 35 -38.36 -19.13 23.27
C VAL A 35 -38.68 -19.39 24.72
N HIS A 36 -38.11 -18.62 25.61
CA HIS A 36 -38.42 -18.67 27.05
C HIS A 36 -39.39 -17.56 27.40
N ILE A 37 -40.44 -17.89 28.11
CA ILE A 37 -41.52 -16.98 28.44
C ILE A 37 -41.79 -17.02 29.93
N ASN A 38 -41.66 -15.87 30.59
CA ASN A 38 -42.07 -15.67 31.97
C ASN A 38 -42.98 -14.44 32.10
N GLY A 39 -43.97 -14.49 32.96
CA GLY A 39 -44.79 -13.33 33.24
C GLY A 39 -46.27 -13.63 33.42
N LYS A 40 -47.05 -12.59 33.47
CA LYS A 40 -48.50 -12.67 33.59
C LYS A 40 -49.14 -12.23 32.29
N LEU A 41 -50.03 -13.04 31.77
CA LEU A 41 -50.81 -12.78 30.56
C LEU A 41 -52.28 -12.74 30.90
N ALA A 42 -52.93 -11.62 30.67
CA ALA A 42 -54.36 -11.50 30.74
C ALA A 42 -54.97 -11.86 29.37
N VAL A 43 -55.94 -12.74 29.36
CA VAL A 43 -56.61 -13.21 28.12
C VAL A 43 -58.11 -13.04 28.27
N LEU A 44 -58.71 -12.32 27.29
CA LEU A 44 -60.14 -12.24 27.13
C LEU A 44 -60.53 -12.89 25.80
N ALA A 45 -61.26 -13.98 25.83
CA ALA A 45 -61.77 -14.62 24.63
C ALA A 45 -63.31 -14.61 24.61
N LYS A 46 -63.90 -14.16 23.51
CA LYS A 46 -65.34 -14.14 23.31
C LYS A 46 -65.72 -14.91 22.08
N LEU A 47 -66.60 -15.89 22.25
CA LEU A 47 -67.17 -16.68 21.15
C LEU A 47 -68.48 -16.05 20.68
N VAL A 48 -68.53 -15.60 19.44
CA VAL A 48 -69.75 -15.04 18.81
C VAL A 48 -69.89 -15.60 17.41
N GLN A 49 -70.97 -16.35 17.17
CA GLN A 49 -71.32 -16.89 15.84
C GLN A 49 -70.13 -17.60 15.17
N ASP A 50 -69.55 -18.57 15.84
CA ASP A 50 -68.38 -19.37 15.36
C ASP A 50 -67.10 -18.56 15.14
N LYS A 51 -67.00 -17.35 15.72
CA LYS A 51 -65.79 -16.54 15.73
C LYS A 51 -65.33 -16.38 17.17
N ILE A 52 -64.01 -16.55 17.34
CA ILE A 52 -63.33 -16.28 18.62
C ILE A 52 -62.64 -14.93 18.46
N SER A 53 -63.10 -13.91 19.17
CA SER A 53 -62.28 -12.69 19.34
C SER A 53 -61.37 -12.91 20.54
N LEU A 54 -60.12 -12.56 20.35
CA LEU A 54 -59.07 -12.76 21.34
C LEU A 54 -58.36 -11.43 21.62
N HIS A 55 -58.40 -11.03 22.89
CA HIS A 55 -57.57 -9.95 23.42
C HIS A 55 -56.60 -10.54 24.42
N ALA A 56 -55.32 -10.27 24.25
CA ALA A 56 -54.26 -10.72 25.15
C ALA A 56 -53.30 -9.55 25.46
N ALA A 57 -53.06 -9.31 26.72
CA ALA A 57 -52.16 -8.24 27.13
C ALA A 57 -51.24 -8.71 28.28
N ALA A 58 -50.00 -8.26 28.22
CA ALA A 58 -49.00 -8.50 29.22
C ALA A 58 -48.13 -7.26 29.42
N ASP A 59 -48.22 -6.61 30.54
CA ASP A 59 -47.44 -5.42 30.87
C ASP A 59 -46.05 -5.74 31.46
N THR A 60 -45.88 -6.96 31.97
CA THR A 60 -44.62 -7.43 32.58
C THR A 60 -44.36 -8.87 32.11
N MET A 61 -43.92 -9.02 30.87
CA MET A 61 -43.44 -10.29 30.35
C MET A 61 -41.93 -10.25 30.16
N ASP A 62 -41.28 -11.35 30.46
CA ASP A 62 -39.91 -11.64 30.05
C ASP A 62 -39.99 -12.71 28.97
N ILE A 63 -39.98 -12.28 27.73
CA ILE A 63 -39.89 -13.17 26.57
C ILE A 63 -38.47 -13.05 26.07
N SER A 64 -37.74 -14.16 26.10
CA SER A 64 -36.40 -14.18 25.56
C SER A 64 -36.24 -15.24 24.49
N TRP A 65 -35.65 -14.85 23.35
CA TRP A 65 -35.21 -15.70 22.29
C TRP A 65 -33.79 -15.35 21.94
N ARG A 66 -32.86 -16.27 22.22
CA ARG A 66 -31.44 -15.97 22.19
C ARG A 66 -31.13 -14.72 23.05
N SER A 67 -30.61 -13.65 22.48
CA SER A 67 -30.33 -12.39 23.17
C SER A 67 -31.48 -11.35 23.09
N LEU A 68 -32.52 -11.61 22.27
CA LEU A 68 -33.68 -10.72 22.20
C LEU A 68 -34.56 -10.88 23.46
N LYS A 69 -34.85 -9.78 24.11
CA LYS A 69 -35.77 -9.72 25.26
C LYS A 69 -36.89 -8.73 25.01
N LEU A 70 -38.12 -9.20 25.17
CA LEU A 70 -39.32 -8.40 25.08
C LEU A 70 -39.96 -8.32 26.47
N ASN A 71 -40.31 -7.13 26.91
CA ASN A 71 -40.83 -6.89 28.25
C ASN A 71 -42.33 -6.57 28.29
N ARG A 72 -42.93 -6.33 27.12
CA ARG A 72 -44.36 -6.05 27.02
C ARG A 72 -44.93 -6.60 25.70
N LEU A 73 -46.15 -7.10 25.78
CA LEU A 73 -46.93 -7.60 24.62
C LEU A 73 -48.36 -7.10 24.73
N ALA A 74 -48.95 -6.67 23.62
CA ALA A 74 -50.40 -6.51 23.46
C ALA A 74 -50.81 -7.18 22.15
N PHE A 75 -51.93 -7.86 22.16
CA PHE A 75 -52.49 -8.56 20.99
C PHE A 75 -53.99 -8.48 21.00
N ASP A 76 -54.55 -8.03 19.88
CA ASP A 76 -55.98 -8.07 19.56
C ASP A 76 -56.18 -8.81 18.24
N GLY A 77 -57.10 -9.72 18.18
CA GLY A 77 -57.37 -10.45 16.97
C GLY A 77 -58.63 -11.29 16.99
N THR A 78 -59.02 -11.75 15.81
CA THR A 78 -60.19 -12.58 15.64
C THR A 78 -59.84 -13.83 14.82
N TYR A 79 -60.20 -14.99 15.34
CA TYR A 79 -60.04 -16.26 14.64
C TYR A 79 -61.39 -16.81 14.20
N ASP A 80 -61.53 -17.17 12.93
CA ASP A 80 -62.70 -17.80 12.37
C ASP A 80 -62.33 -18.94 11.38
N ASN A 81 -63.33 -19.44 10.66
CA ASN A 81 -63.13 -20.52 9.66
C ASN A 81 -62.24 -20.11 8.47
N ARG A 82 -61.90 -18.84 8.32
CA ARG A 82 -61.04 -18.30 7.27
C ARG A 82 -59.60 -18.06 7.75
N GLY A 83 -59.33 -18.15 9.05
CA GLY A 83 -58.03 -17.96 9.68
C GLY A 83 -58.03 -16.88 10.76
N LEU A 84 -56.84 -16.39 11.10
CA LEU A 84 -56.58 -15.36 12.09
C LEU A 84 -56.50 -13.97 11.45
N VAL A 85 -57.34 -13.04 11.93
CA VAL A 85 -57.18 -11.60 11.66
C VAL A 85 -56.46 -11.00 12.87
N ILE A 86 -55.38 -10.32 12.64
CA ILE A 86 -54.60 -9.58 13.64
C ILE A 86 -55.05 -8.12 13.52
N ASP A 87 -55.79 -7.65 14.47
CA ASP A 87 -56.28 -6.27 14.50
C ASP A 87 -55.20 -5.33 15.04
N ASP A 88 -54.46 -5.76 16.07
CA ASP A 88 -53.24 -5.14 16.58
C ASP A 88 -52.38 -6.19 17.28
N ALA A 89 -51.06 -6.15 17.01
CA ALA A 89 -50.07 -6.90 17.74
C ALA A 89 -48.87 -5.99 18.00
N SER A 90 -48.60 -5.72 19.26
CA SER A 90 -47.54 -4.78 19.66
C SER A 90 -46.59 -5.45 20.62
N PHE A 91 -45.28 -5.36 20.33
CA PHE A 91 -44.18 -5.88 21.12
C PHE A 91 -43.23 -4.74 21.49
N PHE A 92 -42.71 -4.79 22.71
CA PHE A 92 -41.80 -3.78 23.24
C PHE A 92 -40.52 -4.46 23.69
N ALA A 93 -39.38 -4.04 23.12
CA ALA A 93 -38.09 -4.58 23.47
C ALA A 93 -37.57 -4.03 24.81
N GLU A 94 -36.78 -4.82 25.54
CA GLU A 94 -36.01 -4.35 26.68
C GLU A 94 -35.02 -3.28 26.21
N GLY A 95 -34.95 -2.13 26.87
CA GLY A 95 -34.08 -1.02 26.42
C GLY A 95 -34.72 -0.05 25.42
N GLY A 96 -35.99 -0.25 25.07
CA GLY A 96 -36.75 0.58 24.15
C GLY A 96 -36.96 -0.08 22.79
N GLY A 97 -37.72 0.57 21.94
CA GLY A 97 -38.12 0.08 20.63
C GLY A 97 -39.41 -0.71 20.61
N THR A 98 -40.14 -0.57 19.52
CA THR A 98 -41.46 -1.17 19.34
C THR A 98 -41.55 -1.88 18.00
N LEU A 99 -42.28 -3.00 18.01
CA LEU A 99 -42.75 -3.70 16.81
C LEU A 99 -44.26 -3.78 16.85
N ALA A 100 -44.94 -3.21 15.88
CA ALA A 100 -46.38 -3.29 15.76
C ALA A 100 -46.76 -3.93 14.39
N ALA A 101 -47.75 -4.79 14.40
CA ALA A 101 -48.23 -5.47 13.19
C ALA A 101 -49.74 -5.66 13.19
N LYS A 102 -50.34 -5.62 12.00
CA LYS A 102 -51.73 -5.95 11.74
C LYS A 102 -51.86 -6.71 10.43
N GLY A 103 -52.95 -7.46 10.28
CA GLY A 103 -53.14 -8.18 9.02
C GLY A 103 -53.86 -9.49 9.19
N ARG A 104 -53.50 -10.47 8.37
CA ARG A 104 -54.22 -11.73 8.31
C ARG A 104 -53.25 -12.90 8.05
N VAL A 105 -53.54 -14.00 8.76
CA VAL A 105 -53.00 -15.33 8.47
C VAL A 105 -54.15 -16.21 8.06
N ALA A 106 -54.24 -16.54 6.79
CA ALA A 106 -55.34 -17.38 6.26
C ALA A 106 -55.17 -18.85 6.70
N LYS A 107 -56.23 -19.62 6.67
CA LYS A 107 -56.23 -21.02 7.12
C LYS A 107 -55.32 -21.94 6.30
N ASP A 108 -55.10 -21.59 5.03
CA ASP A 108 -54.17 -22.24 4.12
C ASP A 108 -52.70 -21.79 4.32
N GLY A 109 -52.46 -20.94 5.31
CA GLY A 109 -51.15 -20.43 5.63
C GLY A 109 -50.74 -19.15 4.89
N ALA A 110 -51.61 -18.60 4.00
CA ALA A 110 -51.29 -17.36 3.30
C ALA A 110 -51.20 -16.17 4.26
N LEU A 111 -50.20 -15.33 4.07
CA LEU A 111 -49.86 -14.18 4.91
C LEU A 111 -50.21 -12.86 4.19
N ALA A 112 -50.78 -11.92 4.93
CA ALA A 112 -50.97 -10.54 4.51
C ALA A 112 -50.84 -9.65 5.77
N ILE A 113 -49.64 -9.35 6.16
CA ILE A 113 -49.32 -8.63 7.40
C ILE A 113 -48.60 -7.33 7.03
N HIS A 114 -49.03 -6.23 7.61
CA HIS A 114 -48.41 -4.93 7.53
C HIS A 114 -47.89 -4.56 8.93
N GLY A 115 -46.65 -4.12 9.03
CA GLY A 115 -46.08 -3.79 10.31
C GLY A 115 -45.21 -2.56 10.29
N ARG A 116 -44.87 -2.13 11.47
CA ARG A 116 -43.91 -1.05 11.71
C ARG A 116 -43.01 -1.42 12.88
N MET A 117 -41.73 -1.21 12.68
CA MET A 117 -40.70 -1.29 13.71
C MET A 117 -40.17 0.12 13.95
N ALA A 118 -39.99 0.53 15.20
CA ALA A 118 -39.46 1.84 15.55
C ALA A 118 -38.37 1.67 16.62
N ASP A 119 -37.18 2.13 16.31
CA ASP A 119 -35.97 2.10 17.15
C ASP A 119 -35.74 0.75 17.85
N PHE A 120 -36.02 -0.34 17.14
CA PHE A 120 -35.91 -1.70 17.64
C PHE A 120 -34.45 -2.17 17.63
N PRO A 121 -33.91 -2.73 18.75
CA PRO A 121 -32.52 -3.18 18.80
C PRO A 121 -32.27 -4.38 17.87
N ILE A 122 -31.23 -4.30 17.02
CA ILE A 122 -30.88 -5.37 16.06
C ILE A 122 -29.80 -6.32 16.56
N ASP A 123 -29.10 -5.95 17.64
CA ASP A 123 -28.01 -6.75 18.25
C ASP A 123 -28.43 -8.21 18.48
N PRO A 124 -29.64 -8.49 19.03
CA PRO A 124 -30.07 -9.85 19.24
C PRO A 124 -30.30 -10.62 17.92
N LEU A 125 -30.75 -9.91 16.88
CA LEU A 125 -30.97 -10.52 15.56
C LEU A 125 -29.64 -10.84 14.86
N LEU A 126 -28.67 -9.94 14.96
CA LEU A 126 -27.31 -10.14 14.42
C LEU A 126 -26.59 -11.28 15.16
N ALA A 127 -26.65 -11.31 16.49
CA ALA A 127 -26.10 -12.39 17.30
C ALA A 127 -26.75 -13.75 16.96
N ALA A 128 -28.05 -13.76 16.66
CA ALA A 128 -28.76 -14.95 16.21
C ALA A 128 -28.24 -15.46 14.85
N ALA A 129 -27.77 -14.56 14.01
CA ALA A 129 -27.15 -14.88 12.72
C ALA A 129 -25.62 -15.16 12.84
N GLY A 130 -25.06 -15.17 14.08
CA GLY A 130 -23.62 -15.36 14.29
C GLY A 130 -22.78 -14.15 13.93
N GLN A 131 -23.40 -12.97 13.84
CA GLN A 131 -22.74 -11.71 13.50
C GLN A 131 -22.60 -10.82 14.74
N ASP A 132 -21.47 -10.10 14.81
CA ASP A 132 -21.23 -9.11 15.87
C ASP A 132 -21.60 -7.72 15.35
N GLY A 133 -22.56 -7.10 16.03
CA GLY A 133 -23.01 -5.76 15.65
C GLY A 133 -24.15 -5.28 16.57
N ARG A 134 -24.41 -4.00 16.52
CA ARG A 134 -25.48 -3.35 17.28
C ARG A 134 -26.10 -2.20 16.50
N GLY A 135 -27.27 -1.77 16.92
CA GLY A 135 -27.95 -0.62 16.33
C GLY A 135 -29.44 -0.64 16.54
N LEU A 136 -30.08 0.45 16.14
CA LEU A 136 -31.53 0.62 16.22
C LEU A 136 -32.12 0.59 14.79
N CYS A 137 -33.12 -0.27 14.59
CA CYS A 137 -33.81 -0.42 13.32
C CYS A 137 -35.19 0.21 13.37
N SER A 138 -35.50 1.00 12.36
CA SER A 138 -36.85 1.47 12.08
C SER A 138 -37.25 1.08 10.67
N THR A 139 -38.43 0.54 10.49
CA THR A 139 -38.95 0.12 9.18
C THR A 139 -40.47 0.05 9.18
N GLY A 140 -41.10 0.45 8.09
CA GLY A 140 -42.42 -0.02 7.73
C GLY A 140 -42.27 -1.22 6.82
N PHE A 141 -42.96 -2.32 7.08
CA PHE A 141 -42.78 -3.57 6.36
C PHE A 141 -44.09 -4.26 6.00
N ASP A 142 -44.02 -5.05 4.95
CA ASP A 142 -45.06 -5.96 4.52
C ASP A 142 -44.53 -7.40 4.55
N VAL A 143 -45.33 -8.33 5.08
CA VAL A 143 -45.08 -9.76 5.01
C VAL A 143 -46.23 -10.43 4.24
N GLY A 144 -45.86 -11.06 3.14
CA GLY A 144 -46.76 -11.83 2.26
C GLY A 144 -46.28 -13.29 2.14
N GLY A 145 -46.70 -13.94 1.05
CA GLY A 145 -46.39 -15.35 0.79
C GLY A 145 -47.17 -16.31 1.69
N THR A 146 -46.47 -17.32 2.23
CA THR A 146 -47.07 -18.33 3.11
C THR A 146 -46.23 -18.53 4.37
N LEU A 147 -46.77 -19.22 5.40
CA LEU A 147 -46.01 -19.60 6.60
C LEU A 147 -44.77 -20.44 6.29
N GLU A 148 -44.80 -21.21 5.20
CA GLU A 148 -43.64 -22.04 4.78
C GLU A 148 -42.63 -21.25 3.94
N ALA A 149 -43.12 -20.27 3.17
CA ALA A 149 -42.34 -19.40 2.32
C ALA A 149 -42.75 -17.93 2.51
N PRO A 150 -42.37 -17.27 3.61
CA PRO A 150 -42.74 -15.90 3.86
C PRO A 150 -41.97 -14.95 2.95
N GLU A 151 -42.65 -13.96 2.40
CA GLU A 151 -42.08 -12.84 1.67
C GLU A 151 -42.03 -11.61 2.55
N PHE A 152 -40.95 -10.87 2.48
CA PHE A 152 -40.78 -9.62 3.25
C PHE A 152 -40.39 -8.48 2.31
N SER A 153 -40.92 -7.28 2.58
CA SER A 153 -40.49 -6.06 1.92
C SER A 153 -40.58 -4.90 2.90
N GLY A 154 -39.50 -4.11 3.06
CA GLY A 154 -39.48 -2.97 3.97
C GLY A 154 -38.42 -1.94 3.64
N MET A 155 -38.75 -0.66 3.87
CA MET A 155 -37.77 0.42 3.88
C MET A 155 -37.09 0.42 5.24
N VAL A 156 -35.89 -0.13 5.31
CA VAL A 156 -35.09 -0.25 6.55
C VAL A 156 -34.30 1.02 6.78
N GLN A 157 -34.33 1.54 8.00
CA GLN A 157 -33.47 2.61 8.49
C GLN A 157 -32.74 2.12 9.76
N LEU A 158 -31.42 2.17 9.74
CA LEU A 158 -30.55 1.84 10.87
C LEU A 158 -29.93 3.13 11.41
N LYS A 159 -29.92 3.28 12.74
CA LYS A 159 -29.29 4.39 13.46
C LYS A 159 -28.36 3.85 14.54
N GLN A 160 -27.34 4.64 14.85
CA GLN A 160 -26.36 4.29 15.89
C GLN A 160 -25.81 2.87 15.68
N ALA A 161 -25.66 2.47 14.43
CA ALA A 161 -25.24 1.13 14.09
C ALA A 161 -23.71 0.99 14.19
N GLU A 162 -23.30 -0.19 14.66
CA GLU A 162 -21.91 -0.61 14.65
C GLU A 162 -21.85 -2.06 14.17
N TYR A 163 -20.95 -2.32 13.24
CA TYR A 163 -20.72 -3.66 12.71
C TYR A 163 -19.22 -3.89 12.58
N MET A 164 -18.73 -5.00 13.15
CA MET A 164 -17.31 -5.32 13.21
C MET A 164 -16.44 -4.11 13.67
N SER A 165 -16.89 -3.42 14.73
CA SER A 165 -16.24 -2.23 15.31
C SER A 165 -16.23 -0.98 14.41
N GLN A 166 -16.93 -1.01 13.26
CA GLN A 166 -17.12 0.17 12.40
C GLN A 166 -18.45 0.84 12.73
N LYS A 167 -18.39 2.15 12.97
CA LYS A 167 -19.58 2.96 13.27
C LYS A 167 -20.22 3.43 11.98
N LEU A 168 -21.49 3.16 11.83
CA LEU A 168 -22.37 3.70 10.80
C LEU A 168 -23.20 4.82 11.39
N ASN A 169 -23.13 6.01 10.83
CA ASN A 169 -23.94 7.12 11.30
C ASN A 169 -25.41 6.84 11.04
N GLU A 170 -25.73 6.42 9.84
CA GLU A 170 -27.05 6.02 9.40
C GLU A 170 -26.92 5.07 8.21
N ALA A 171 -27.82 4.08 8.14
CA ALA A 171 -28.01 3.32 6.91
C ALA A 171 -29.51 3.20 6.61
N HIS A 172 -29.88 3.27 5.32
CA HIS A 172 -31.26 3.12 4.87
C HIS A 172 -31.35 2.58 3.46
N GLY A 173 -32.44 1.89 3.18
CA GLY A 173 -32.72 1.36 1.85
C GLY A 173 -33.86 0.33 1.87
N LEU A 174 -34.27 -0.07 0.69
CA LEU A 174 -35.28 -1.10 0.54
C LEU A 174 -34.62 -2.49 0.60
N ILE A 175 -35.11 -3.33 1.50
CA ILE A 175 -34.75 -4.74 1.60
C ILE A 175 -36.00 -5.56 1.31
N SER A 176 -35.89 -6.58 0.49
CA SER A 176 -36.98 -7.53 0.26
C SER A 176 -36.47 -8.96 0.14
N ILE A 177 -37.30 -9.91 0.55
CA ILE A 177 -37.11 -11.34 0.34
C ILE A 177 -38.35 -11.84 -0.35
N ARG A 178 -38.19 -12.41 -1.55
CA ARG A 178 -39.28 -13.06 -2.31
C ARG A 178 -38.71 -14.30 -2.99
N ASP A 179 -39.42 -15.43 -2.92
CA ASP A 179 -38.99 -16.70 -3.51
C ASP A 179 -37.55 -17.11 -3.08
N ASN A 180 -37.19 -16.86 -1.81
CA ASN A 180 -35.83 -17.04 -1.28
C ASN A 180 -34.75 -16.22 -2.01
N ILE A 181 -35.12 -15.13 -2.66
CA ILE A 181 -34.17 -14.15 -3.21
C ILE A 181 -34.20 -12.91 -2.30
N LEU A 182 -33.05 -12.61 -1.68
CA LEU A 182 -32.83 -11.39 -0.92
C LEU A 182 -32.40 -10.28 -1.88
N SER A 183 -33.11 -9.14 -1.86
CA SER A 183 -32.81 -7.99 -2.71
C SER A 183 -32.50 -6.75 -1.88
N PHE A 184 -31.49 -6.01 -2.34
CA PHE A 184 -31.12 -4.69 -1.84
C PHE A 184 -31.36 -3.65 -2.94
N LYS A 185 -32.06 -2.58 -2.62
CA LYS A 185 -32.26 -1.47 -3.56
C LYS A 185 -31.94 -0.14 -2.88
N ASN A 186 -30.92 0.53 -3.39
CA ASN A 186 -30.42 1.80 -2.86
C ASN A 186 -30.21 1.71 -1.33
N PHE A 187 -29.55 0.64 -0.88
CA PHE A 187 -29.19 0.52 0.53
C PHE A 187 -27.92 1.33 0.77
N ILE A 188 -28.10 2.50 1.36
CA ILE A 188 -27.07 3.51 1.58
C ILE A 188 -26.63 3.44 3.02
N ALA A 189 -25.33 3.25 3.27
CA ALA A 189 -24.71 3.31 4.58
C ALA A 189 -23.74 4.50 4.64
N ASN A 190 -24.03 5.48 5.49
CA ASN A 190 -23.22 6.67 5.67
C ASN A 190 -22.22 6.45 6.81
N MET A 191 -20.96 6.69 6.50
CA MET A 191 -19.86 6.74 7.46
C MET A 191 -19.42 8.20 7.69
N ASP A 192 -18.44 8.44 8.58
CA ASP A 192 -18.07 9.81 9.01
C ASP A 192 -17.75 10.76 7.84
N GLN A 193 -17.15 10.29 6.76
CA GLN A 193 -16.75 11.12 5.62
C GLN A 193 -17.16 10.55 4.26
N GLY A 194 -17.93 9.47 4.22
CA GLY A 194 -18.30 8.85 2.96
C GLY A 194 -19.51 7.95 3.07
N GLN A 195 -19.81 7.27 1.97
CA GLN A 195 -20.98 6.39 1.89
C GLN A 195 -20.69 5.11 1.10
N HIS A 196 -21.40 4.05 1.46
CA HIS A 196 -21.53 2.83 0.69
C HIS A 196 -22.94 2.71 0.16
N ILE A 197 -23.10 2.31 -1.08
CA ILE A 197 -24.41 2.07 -1.71
C ILE A 197 -24.43 0.64 -2.23
N LEU A 198 -25.30 -0.20 -1.66
CA LEU A 198 -25.46 -1.60 -2.06
C LEU A 198 -26.74 -1.76 -2.88
N ASN A 199 -26.62 -2.40 -4.02
CA ASN A 199 -27.72 -2.83 -4.88
C ASN A 199 -27.50 -4.27 -5.32
N GLY A 200 -28.59 -4.98 -5.65
CA GLY A 200 -28.53 -6.30 -6.25
C GLY A 200 -29.24 -7.36 -5.43
N THR A 201 -28.90 -8.61 -5.69
CA THR A 201 -29.63 -9.77 -5.15
C THR A 201 -28.69 -10.86 -4.63
N VAL A 202 -29.22 -11.64 -3.67
CA VAL A 202 -28.61 -12.89 -3.22
C VAL A 202 -29.66 -13.99 -3.32
N ASP A 203 -29.41 -14.97 -4.16
CA ASP A 203 -30.23 -16.16 -4.33
C ASP A 203 -29.90 -17.20 -3.23
N LEU A 204 -30.88 -17.45 -2.36
CA LEU A 204 -30.78 -18.36 -1.21
C LEU A 204 -31.41 -19.73 -1.50
N ARG A 205 -31.84 -20.03 -2.74
CA ARG A 205 -32.54 -21.28 -3.09
C ARG A 205 -31.62 -22.47 -3.19
N GLY A 206 -30.34 -22.25 -3.52
CA GLY A 206 -29.33 -23.30 -3.61
C GLY A 206 -28.76 -23.71 -2.25
N ALA A 207 -27.99 -24.79 -2.22
CA ALA A 207 -27.24 -25.20 -1.04
C ALA A 207 -26.16 -24.16 -0.69
N GLU A 208 -25.66 -23.45 -1.68
CA GLU A 208 -24.71 -22.35 -1.56
C GLU A 208 -25.35 -21.08 -2.15
N PRO A 209 -25.41 -19.98 -1.39
CA PRO A 209 -25.96 -18.72 -1.88
C PRO A 209 -25.16 -18.15 -3.05
N ALA A 210 -25.86 -17.62 -4.04
CA ALA A 210 -25.25 -16.92 -5.17
C ALA A 210 -25.62 -15.44 -5.17
N ALA A 211 -24.66 -14.58 -5.45
CA ALA A 211 -24.84 -13.14 -5.43
C ALA A 211 -24.74 -12.52 -6.83
N GLU A 212 -25.46 -11.43 -7.01
CA GLU A 212 -25.32 -10.44 -8.07
C GLU A 212 -25.46 -9.07 -7.41
N LEU A 213 -24.34 -8.56 -6.86
CA LEU A 213 -24.32 -7.36 -6.04
C LEU A 213 -23.40 -6.30 -6.64
N THR A 214 -23.82 -5.05 -6.55
CA THR A 214 -22.99 -3.88 -6.84
C THR A 214 -22.83 -3.05 -5.57
N LEU A 215 -21.60 -2.87 -5.12
CA LEU A 215 -21.23 -2.00 -4.01
C LEU A 215 -20.48 -0.77 -4.55
N THR A 216 -21.11 0.40 -4.44
CA THR A 216 -20.46 1.67 -4.75
C THR A 216 -20.02 2.33 -3.45
N THR A 217 -18.72 2.59 -3.34
CA THR A 217 -18.11 3.29 -2.21
C THR A 217 -17.68 4.67 -2.68
N LYS A 218 -17.99 5.72 -1.91
CA LYS A 218 -17.64 7.11 -2.23
C LYS A 218 -17.02 7.80 -1.03
N ASN A 219 -15.82 8.34 -1.25
CA ASN A 219 -15.07 9.15 -0.30
C ASN A 219 -14.95 8.52 1.11
N VAL A 220 -14.63 7.22 1.16
CA VAL A 220 -14.49 6.48 2.43
C VAL A 220 -13.00 6.37 2.78
N ARG A 221 -12.68 6.56 4.06
CA ARG A 221 -11.30 6.35 4.55
C ARG A 221 -10.92 4.88 4.43
N ILE A 222 -9.69 4.61 3.93
CA ILE A 222 -9.18 3.26 3.73
C ILE A 222 -8.82 2.58 5.06
N GLU A 223 -8.32 3.35 6.03
CA GLU A 223 -7.79 2.84 7.30
C GLU A 223 -8.79 1.95 8.07
N PRO A 224 -10.06 2.32 8.24
CA PRO A 224 -11.05 1.47 8.88
C PRO A 224 -11.29 0.15 8.14
N LEU A 225 -11.26 0.18 6.79
CA LEU A 225 -11.42 -1.03 5.99
C LEU A 225 -10.25 -2.00 6.15
N MET A 226 -9.03 -1.47 6.30
CA MET A 226 -7.84 -2.30 6.58
C MET A 226 -7.94 -3.01 7.93
N VAL A 227 -8.48 -2.34 8.95
CA VAL A 227 -8.75 -2.95 10.27
C VAL A 227 -9.76 -4.09 10.16
N LEU A 228 -10.86 -3.90 9.40
CA LEU A 228 -11.85 -4.96 9.13
C LEU A 228 -11.23 -6.20 8.47
N LEU A 229 -10.25 -5.99 7.58
CA LEU A 229 -9.53 -7.07 6.92
C LEU A 229 -8.44 -7.72 7.81
N GLY A 230 -8.35 -7.35 9.09
CA GLY A 230 -7.34 -7.85 10.02
C GLY A 230 -5.91 -7.45 9.64
N LYS A 231 -5.77 -6.35 8.86
CA LYS A 231 -4.48 -5.80 8.45
C LYS A 231 -4.12 -4.60 9.32
N SER A 232 -2.84 -4.45 9.65
CA SER A 232 -2.34 -3.19 10.19
C SER A 232 -2.58 -2.08 9.16
N GLN A 233 -2.66 -0.82 9.61
CA GLN A 233 -2.85 0.36 8.75
C GLN A 233 -1.64 0.56 7.82
N ILE A 234 -1.50 -0.30 6.81
CA ILE A 234 -0.41 -0.25 5.83
C ILE A 234 -0.74 0.77 4.73
N VAL A 235 -2.03 0.97 4.49
CA VAL A 235 -2.55 1.90 3.47
C VAL A 235 -3.48 2.90 4.14
N THR A 236 -3.34 4.17 3.78
CA THR A 236 -4.20 5.28 4.21
C THR A 236 -4.70 6.02 2.98
N GLY A 237 -5.72 6.86 3.14
CA GLY A 237 -6.25 7.72 2.07
C GLY A 237 -7.76 7.63 1.92
N ASN A 238 -8.28 8.27 0.89
CA ASN A 238 -9.69 8.26 0.53
C ASN A 238 -9.93 7.27 -0.61
N LEU A 239 -11.03 6.54 -0.56
CA LEU A 239 -11.39 5.48 -1.50
C LEU A 239 -12.72 5.79 -2.17
N ASP A 240 -12.72 5.77 -3.48
CA ASP A 240 -13.88 5.59 -4.34
C ASP A 240 -13.75 4.24 -5.05
N ASN A 241 -14.82 3.46 -5.07
CA ASN A 241 -14.80 2.13 -5.66
C ASN A 241 -16.18 1.75 -6.19
N VAL A 242 -16.23 1.09 -7.33
CA VAL A 242 -17.41 0.37 -7.81
C VAL A 242 -17.02 -1.10 -7.91
N MET A 243 -17.59 -1.91 -7.03
CA MET A 243 -17.32 -3.34 -6.92
C MET A 243 -18.56 -4.13 -7.36
N GLN A 244 -18.36 -5.12 -8.19
CA GLN A 244 -19.36 -6.13 -8.53
C GLN A 244 -18.95 -7.45 -7.90
N ILE A 245 -19.91 -8.14 -7.31
CA ILE A 245 -19.75 -9.46 -6.66
C ILE A 245 -20.74 -10.39 -7.31
N GLU A 246 -20.25 -11.39 -8.01
CA GLU A 246 -21.05 -12.30 -8.82
C GLU A 246 -20.77 -13.76 -8.48
N GLY A 247 -21.78 -14.61 -8.68
CA GLY A 247 -21.65 -16.06 -8.53
C GLY A 247 -21.80 -16.54 -7.10
N ASN A 248 -21.24 -17.70 -6.81
CA ASN A 248 -21.32 -18.34 -5.51
C ASN A 248 -20.54 -17.59 -4.44
N LEU A 249 -21.16 -17.28 -3.29
CA LEU A 249 -20.51 -16.54 -2.20
C LEU A 249 -19.34 -17.30 -1.52
N SER A 250 -19.24 -18.61 -1.70
CA SER A 250 -18.06 -19.37 -1.25
C SER A 250 -16.84 -19.17 -2.15
N HIS A 251 -17.07 -18.90 -3.45
CA HIS A 251 -16.08 -18.64 -4.48
C HIS A 251 -16.55 -17.50 -5.40
N PRO A 252 -16.64 -16.26 -4.87
CA PRO A 252 -17.19 -15.15 -5.64
C PRO A 252 -16.20 -14.66 -6.70
N TYR A 253 -16.74 -14.30 -7.86
CA TYR A 253 -16.05 -13.43 -8.81
C TYR A 253 -16.27 -11.98 -8.39
N ILE A 254 -15.20 -11.31 -7.99
CA ILE A 254 -15.23 -9.91 -7.55
C ILE A 254 -14.44 -9.08 -8.54
N HIS A 255 -15.05 -8.07 -9.12
CA HIS A 255 -14.36 -7.18 -10.04
C HIS A 255 -14.85 -5.75 -9.89
N GLY A 256 -14.08 -4.80 -10.40
CA GLY A 256 -14.46 -3.41 -10.29
C GLY A 256 -13.39 -2.42 -10.68
N GLU A 257 -13.69 -1.16 -10.41
CA GLU A 257 -12.82 -0.02 -10.59
C GLU A 257 -12.54 0.62 -9.24
N VAL A 258 -11.28 0.95 -8.99
CA VAL A 258 -10.82 1.60 -7.77
C VAL A 258 -10.16 2.93 -8.09
N HIS A 259 -10.45 3.93 -7.25
CA HIS A 259 -9.75 5.19 -7.21
C HIS A 259 -9.44 5.52 -5.75
N ALA A 260 -8.17 5.71 -5.42
CA ALA A 260 -7.75 6.14 -4.09
C ALA A 260 -6.89 7.40 -4.20
N SER A 261 -7.06 8.33 -3.28
CA SER A 261 -6.36 9.62 -3.31
C SER A 261 -5.78 10.00 -1.97
N ASP A 262 -4.77 10.88 -2.02
CA ASP A 262 -4.20 11.57 -0.86
C ASP A 262 -3.81 10.64 0.29
N GLY A 263 -3.04 9.60 -0.04
CA GLY A 263 -2.75 8.55 0.90
C GLY A 263 -1.28 8.15 1.00
N SER A 264 -1.06 7.07 1.73
CA SER A 264 0.23 6.41 1.81
C SER A 264 0.08 4.90 1.75
N ALA A 265 1.04 4.23 1.13
CA ALA A 265 1.17 2.78 1.12
C ALA A 265 2.59 2.40 1.52
N ALA A 266 2.74 1.51 2.51
CA ALA A 266 4.04 1.10 3.06
C ALA A 266 4.96 2.29 3.42
N LYS A 267 4.39 3.37 3.98
CA LYS A 267 5.02 4.64 4.35
C LYS A 267 5.43 5.54 3.15
N GLN A 268 5.12 5.16 1.93
CA GLN A 268 5.31 5.99 0.74
C GLN A 268 4.04 6.74 0.41
N LEU A 269 4.14 8.04 0.17
CA LEU A 269 3.00 8.88 -0.20
C LEU A 269 2.62 8.63 -1.66
N PHE A 270 1.33 8.62 -1.93
CA PHE A 270 0.77 8.65 -3.27
C PHE A 270 -0.29 9.76 -3.38
N ASN A 271 -0.39 10.34 -4.55
CA ASN A 271 -1.43 11.33 -4.85
C ASN A 271 -2.70 10.65 -5.38
N ASN A 272 -2.50 9.64 -6.24
CA ASN A 272 -3.59 8.93 -6.87
C ASN A 272 -3.23 7.46 -7.12
N ILE A 273 -4.20 6.58 -6.92
CA ILE A 273 -4.20 5.19 -7.38
C ILE A 273 -5.50 4.98 -8.11
N SER A 274 -5.46 4.45 -9.34
CA SER A 274 -6.66 4.12 -10.10
C SER A 274 -6.43 2.90 -10.97
N GLY A 275 -7.49 2.16 -11.28
CA GLY A 275 -7.40 1.01 -12.19
C GLY A 275 -8.53 0.02 -11.99
N HIS A 276 -8.51 -1.01 -12.81
CA HIS A 276 -9.46 -2.11 -12.77
C HIS A 276 -8.84 -3.31 -12.04
N TYR A 277 -9.67 -4.02 -11.31
CA TYR A 277 -9.26 -5.24 -10.65
C TYR A 277 -10.30 -6.34 -10.82
N ALA A 278 -9.84 -7.58 -10.80
CA ALA A 278 -10.68 -8.76 -10.71
C ALA A 278 -10.05 -9.78 -9.75
N TYR A 279 -10.87 -10.42 -8.95
CA TYR A 279 -10.45 -11.45 -8.01
C TYR A 279 -11.35 -12.68 -8.13
N GLU A 280 -10.73 -13.84 -8.34
CA GLU A 280 -11.40 -15.12 -8.42
C GLU A 280 -10.46 -16.21 -7.93
N ASP A 281 -10.92 -17.11 -7.06
CA ASP A 281 -10.20 -18.29 -6.57
C ASP A 281 -8.76 -18.01 -6.10
N GLY A 282 -8.57 -16.89 -5.41
CA GLY A 282 -7.26 -16.49 -4.89
C GLY A 282 -6.35 -15.79 -5.89
N LEU A 283 -6.79 -15.59 -7.12
CA LEU A 283 -6.06 -14.86 -8.15
C LEU A 283 -6.59 -13.43 -8.27
N LEU A 284 -5.76 -12.44 -7.89
CA LEU A 284 -6.02 -11.03 -8.15
C LEU A 284 -5.41 -10.65 -9.51
N ARG A 285 -6.18 -10.03 -10.38
CA ARG A 285 -5.75 -9.39 -11.63
C ARG A 285 -5.85 -7.89 -11.47
N LEU A 286 -4.84 -7.18 -11.92
CA LEU A 286 -4.86 -5.72 -12.08
C LEU A 286 -4.72 -5.40 -13.56
N GLN A 287 -5.48 -4.41 -14.03
CA GLN A 287 -5.46 -3.94 -15.41
C GLN A 287 -5.51 -2.42 -15.43
N ASP A 288 -4.66 -1.80 -16.26
CA ASP A 288 -4.53 -0.35 -16.36
C ASP A 288 -4.38 0.32 -14.97
N PHE A 289 -3.63 -0.36 -14.08
CA PHE A 289 -3.49 0.07 -12.69
C PHE A 289 -2.39 1.12 -12.59
N VAL A 290 -2.78 2.34 -12.29
CA VAL A 290 -1.91 3.52 -12.25
C VAL A 290 -1.71 3.98 -10.82
N VAL A 291 -0.46 4.26 -10.45
CA VAL A 291 -0.07 4.85 -9.17
C VAL A 291 0.75 6.10 -9.44
N ASP A 292 0.25 7.26 -9.04
CA ASP A 292 1.00 8.52 -9.06
C ASP A 292 1.71 8.69 -7.71
N ALA A 293 3.00 8.35 -7.68
CA ALA A 293 3.85 8.39 -6.49
C ALA A 293 5.29 8.80 -6.87
N PHE A 294 6.12 9.17 -5.91
CA PHE A 294 7.52 9.58 -6.12
C PHE A 294 7.67 10.68 -7.19
N TYR A 295 6.65 11.56 -7.29
CA TYR A 295 6.57 12.59 -8.33
C TYR A 295 6.63 12.03 -9.76
N GLY A 296 6.33 10.75 -9.93
CA GLY A 296 6.26 10.02 -11.19
C GLY A 296 4.97 9.21 -11.29
N ARG A 297 4.87 8.45 -12.36
CA ARG A 297 3.73 7.58 -12.64
C ARG A 297 4.19 6.13 -12.81
N LEU A 298 3.53 5.23 -12.12
CA LEU A 298 3.74 3.78 -12.24
C LEU A 298 2.47 3.14 -12.81
N THR A 299 2.61 2.37 -13.87
CA THR A 299 1.53 1.54 -14.42
C THR A 299 1.85 0.06 -14.16
N LEU A 300 0.85 -0.70 -13.74
CA LEU A 300 0.96 -2.12 -13.42
C LEU A 300 -0.16 -2.90 -14.10
N ASP A 301 0.21 -3.93 -14.88
CA ASP A 301 -0.72 -4.89 -15.47
C ASP A 301 -0.26 -6.31 -15.15
N GLY A 302 -1.15 -7.15 -14.65
CA GLY A 302 -0.78 -8.53 -14.35
C GLY A 302 -1.56 -9.15 -13.21
N THR A 303 -0.92 -10.07 -12.49
CA THR A 303 -1.59 -10.91 -11.51
C THR A 303 -0.79 -11.08 -10.22
N MET A 304 -1.53 -11.32 -9.13
CA MET A 304 -1.01 -11.77 -7.85
C MET A 304 -1.81 -12.99 -7.36
N THR A 305 -1.12 -14.05 -7.00
CA THR A 305 -1.73 -15.28 -6.49
C THR A 305 -2.02 -15.21 -4.98
N ALA A 306 -2.81 -16.16 -4.46
CA ALA A 306 -3.16 -16.25 -3.03
C ALA A 306 -1.92 -16.36 -2.12
N ASP A 307 -0.86 -17.05 -2.57
CA ASP A 307 0.44 -17.13 -1.90
C ASP A 307 1.32 -15.88 -2.12
N ARG A 308 0.71 -14.80 -2.66
CA ARG A 308 1.30 -13.46 -2.87
C ARG A 308 2.46 -13.43 -3.85
N ARG A 309 2.49 -14.33 -4.82
CA ARG A 309 3.43 -14.25 -5.93
C ARG A 309 2.98 -13.20 -6.92
N LEU A 310 3.92 -12.39 -7.35
CA LEU A 310 3.73 -11.30 -8.29
C LEU A 310 4.09 -11.74 -9.70
N ASN A 311 3.31 -11.29 -10.66
CA ASN A 311 3.56 -11.42 -12.09
C ASN A 311 2.95 -10.21 -12.79
N PHE A 312 3.68 -9.08 -12.78
CA PHE A 312 3.23 -7.82 -13.36
C PHE A 312 4.21 -7.31 -14.43
N VAL A 313 3.67 -6.74 -15.47
CA VAL A 313 4.38 -5.81 -16.33
C VAL A 313 4.30 -4.44 -15.66
N MET A 314 5.44 -3.77 -15.54
CA MET A 314 5.59 -2.47 -14.91
C MET A 314 6.15 -1.46 -15.90
N ASP A 315 5.55 -0.28 -15.94
CA ASP A 315 6.06 0.90 -16.64
C ASP A 315 6.06 2.08 -15.66
N ALA A 316 7.24 2.49 -15.24
CA ALA A 316 7.44 3.62 -14.34
C ALA A 316 8.02 4.79 -15.13
N GLN A 317 7.37 5.94 -15.08
CA GLN A 317 7.72 7.13 -15.85
C GLN A 317 7.99 8.32 -14.93
N ASN A 318 9.05 9.07 -15.25
CA ASN A 318 9.42 10.31 -14.57
C ASN A 318 9.60 10.17 -13.04
N VAL A 319 10.05 9.01 -12.57
CA VAL A 319 10.32 8.79 -11.14
C VAL A 319 11.46 9.69 -10.70
N ASP A 320 11.23 10.50 -9.69
CA ASP A 320 12.20 11.45 -9.19
C ASP A 320 13.19 10.79 -8.24
N LEU A 321 14.48 10.80 -8.60
CA LEU A 321 15.55 10.17 -7.83
C LEU A 321 15.79 10.83 -6.47
N GLU A 322 15.51 12.13 -6.32
CA GLU A 322 15.70 12.86 -5.06
C GLU A 322 14.80 12.33 -3.94
N HIS A 323 13.63 11.78 -4.30
CA HIS A 323 12.63 11.27 -3.38
C HIS A 323 12.71 9.76 -3.14
N LEU A 324 13.65 9.07 -3.80
CA LEU A 324 13.91 7.66 -3.53
C LEU A 324 14.79 7.47 -2.28
N PRO A 325 14.59 6.42 -1.49
CA PRO A 325 15.36 6.16 -0.26
C PRO A 325 16.81 5.68 -0.53
N ILE A 326 17.32 5.94 -1.72
CA ILE A 326 18.71 5.63 -2.16
C ILE A 326 19.60 6.87 -2.16
N SER A 327 19.04 8.07 -2.09
CA SER A 327 19.80 9.32 -1.94
C SER A 327 20.13 9.55 -0.47
N ASP A 328 21.37 9.86 -0.16
CA ASP A 328 21.85 10.17 1.19
C ASP A 328 22.79 11.38 1.21
N ASP A 329 23.28 11.75 2.38
CA ASP A 329 24.20 12.89 2.53
C ASP A 329 25.54 12.67 1.82
N THR A 330 25.87 11.44 1.46
CA THR A 330 27.15 11.10 0.80
C THR A 330 27.03 11.22 -0.71
N VAL A 331 25.89 10.80 -1.27
CA VAL A 331 25.60 10.85 -2.71
C VAL A 331 24.23 11.47 -2.94
N ALA A 332 24.22 12.68 -3.44
CA ALA A 332 22.99 13.35 -3.86
C ALA A 332 22.68 12.96 -5.31
N LEU A 333 21.58 12.22 -5.49
CA LEU A 333 21.05 11.87 -6.80
C LEU A 333 19.91 12.80 -7.16
N GLY A 334 19.86 13.27 -8.39
CA GLY A 334 18.78 14.09 -8.90
C GLY A 334 18.39 13.71 -10.31
N GLY A 335 17.25 14.25 -10.76
CA GLY A 335 16.70 13.99 -12.07
C GLY A 335 15.62 12.91 -12.08
N LYS A 336 15.15 12.59 -13.28
CA LYS A 336 14.01 11.67 -13.47
C LYS A 336 14.44 10.45 -14.24
N VAL A 337 13.98 9.27 -13.81
CA VAL A 337 14.23 8.00 -14.49
C VAL A 337 12.93 7.35 -14.91
N ASN A 338 13.01 6.61 -16.01
CA ASN A 338 11.98 5.69 -16.47
C ASN A 338 12.47 4.26 -16.29
N ALA A 339 11.56 3.34 -15.93
CA ALA A 339 11.86 1.92 -15.85
C ALA A 339 10.71 1.11 -16.42
N LYS A 340 11.00 0.16 -17.30
CA LYS A 340 10.00 -0.71 -17.93
C LYS A 340 10.47 -2.15 -17.87
N GLY A 341 9.65 -3.03 -17.34
CA GLY A 341 10.05 -4.41 -17.18
C GLY A 341 9.01 -5.26 -16.47
N HIS A 342 9.49 -6.32 -15.85
CA HIS A 342 8.70 -7.32 -15.20
C HIS A 342 8.94 -7.30 -13.68
N LEU A 343 7.86 -7.24 -12.91
CA LEU A 343 7.87 -7.33 -11.46
C LEU A 343 7.39 -8.74 -11.05
N SER A 344 8.26 -9.50 -10.44
CA SER A 344 8.06 -10.88 -10.03
C SER A 344 8.39 -11.09 -8.54
N GLY A 345 8.55 -12.33 -8.10
CA GLY A 345 8.84 -12.66 -6.71
C GLY A 345 7.58 -12.69 -5.85
N THR A 346 7.66 -12.20 -4.63
CA THR A 346 6.53 -12.12 -3.69
C THR A 346 6.30 -10.68 -3.22
N LEU A 347 5.12 -10.39 -2.66
CA LEU A 347 4.82 -9.05 -2.12
C LEU A 347 5.82 -8.59 -1.03
N THR A 348 6.44 -9.53 -0.31
CA THR A 348 7.44 -9.24 0.72
C THR A 348 8.88 -9.27 0.21
N ALA A 349 9.10 -9.84 -0.96
CA ALA A 349 10.38 -9.92 -1.65
C ALA A 349 10.15 -9.74 -3.17
N PRO A 350 9.77 -8.54 -3.62
CA PRO A 350 9.59 -8.24 -5.03
C PRO A 350 10.92 -8.26 -5.76
N PHE A 351 10.87 -8.59 -7.05
CA PHE A 351 12.03 -8.58 -7.94
C PHE A 351 11.64 -7.94 -9.25
N PHE A 352 12.33 -6.87 -9.61
CA PHE A 352 12.21 -6.18 -10.88
C PHE A 352 13.32 -6.63 -11.83
N ASP A 353 12.97 -6.87 -13.08
CA ASP A 353 13.91 -7.13 -14.18
C ASP A 353 13.42 -6.39 -15.42
N GLY A 354 14.24 -5.46 -15.92
CA GLY A 354 13.82 -4.62 -17.02
C GLY A 354 14.83 -3.57 -17.44
N GLU A 355 14.37 -2.69 -18.31
CA GLU A 355 15.12 -1.57 -18.85
C GLU A 355 14.97 -0.33 -17.97
N VAL A 356 16.01 0.47 -17.88
CA VAL A 356 16.01 1.78 -17.24
C VAL A 356 16.57 2.82 -18.20
N SER A 357 15.99 4.01 -18.19
CA SER A 357 16.42 5.12 -19.03
C SER A 357 16.20 6.46 -18.39
N SER A 358 16.99 7.46 -18.81
CA SER A 358 16.80 8.86 -18.41
C SER A 358 17.44 9.78 -19.44
N ASP A 359 16.77 10.88 -19.73
CA ASP A 359 17.37 11.94 -20.54
C ASP A 359 18.46 12.68 -19.76
N ARG A 360 18.27 12.85 -18.45
CA ARG A 360 19.21 13.55 -17.57
C ARG A 360 19.03 13.15 -16.11
N ILE A 361 20.14 12.77 -15.50
CA ILE A 361 20.29 12.62 -14.05
C ILE A 361 21.45 13.50 -13.56
N THR A 362 21.55 13.67 -12.26
CA THR A 362 22.71 14.32 -11.61
C THR A 362 23.25 13.45 -10.50
N ILE A 363 24.56 13.42 -10.37
CA ILE A 363 25.28 12.86 -9.22
C ILE A 363 26.07 13.99 -8.58
N ASN A 364 25.72 14.37 -7.35
CA ASN A 364 26.29 15.53 -6.65
C ASN A 364 26.30 16.80 -7.52
N ASN A 365 25.16 17.09 -8.19
CA ASN A 365 24.92 18.18 -9.13
C ASN A 365 25.67 18.09 -10.47
N GLU A 366 26.50 17.09 -10.69
CA GLU A 366 27.15 16.89 -11.99
C GLU A 366 26.19 16.15 -12.94
N PRO A 367 25.92 16.69 -14.15
CA PRO A 367 24.93 16.10 -15.05
C PRO A 367 25.47 14.89 -15.81
N LEU A 368 24.62 13.88 -15.93
CA LEU A 368 24.76 12.75 -16.85
C LEU A 368 23.52 12.70 -17.73
N THR A 369 23.70 12.37 -19.01
CA THR A 369 22.61 12.36 -19.98
C THR A 369 22.54 11.05 -20.72
N GLU A 370 21.41 10.81 -21.41
CA GLU A 370 21.18 9.64 -22.25
C GLU A 370 21.50 8.32 -21.53
N LEU A 371 21.09 8.21 -20.27
CA LEU A 371 21.22 6.96 -19.53
C LEU A 371 20.31 5.91 -20.16
N GLN A 372 20.87 4.76 -20.51
CA GLN A 372 20.14 3.58 -20.96
C GLN A 372 20.80 2.34 -20.38
N GLY A 373 19.98 1.38 -19.96
CA GLY A 373 20.52 0.16 -19.37
C GLY A 373 19.45 -0.82 -18.95
N THR A 374 19.92 -1.87 -18.27
CA THR A 374 19.07 -2.89 -17.63
C THR A 374 19.32 -2.92 -16.15
N LEU A 375 18.26 -3.16 -15.39
CA LEU A 375 18.29 -3.29 -13.94
C LEU A 375 17.56 -4.57 -13.54
N ALA A 376 18.25 -5.46 -12.84
CA ALA A 376 17.66 -6.60 -12.16
C ALA A 376 17.81 -6.38 -10.66
N SER A 377 16.71 -6.15 -9.93
CA SER A 377 16.77 -5.62 -8.57
C SER A 377 15.66 -6.15 -7.67
N ASN A 378 16.02 -6.55 -6.44
CA ASN A 378 15.06 -6.75 -5.35
C ASN A 378 15.02 -5.55 -4.37
N GLY A 379 15.70 -4.47 -4.69
CA GLY A 379 15.80 -3.27 -3.86
C GLY A 379 16.59 -3.45 -2.56
N ARG A 380 17.29 -4.57 -2.38
CA ARG A 380 17.99 -4.91 -1.12
C ARG A 380 19.42 -5.44 -1.36
N ASP A 381 19.54 -6.73 -1.55
CA ASP A 381 20.82 -7.45 -1.58
C ASP A 381 21.20 -7.94 -2.99
N VAL A 382 20.27 -7.91 -3.91
CA VAL A 382 20.51 -8.28 -5.31
C VAL A 382 20.09 -7.12 -6.21
N ASN A 383 21.06 -6.35 -6.70
CA ASN A 383 20.84 -5.28 -7.65
C ASN A 383 21.96 -5.30 -8.69
N LYS A 384 21.62 -5.66 -9.91
CA LYS A 384 22.53 -5.68 -11.06
C LYS A 384 22.16 -4.58 -12.01
N LEU A 385 23.07 -3.65 -12.24
CA LEU A 385 22.92 -2.55 -13.17
C LEU A 385 23.93 -2.71 -14.31
N ASN A 386 23.43 -2.75 -15.53
CA ASN A 386 24.25 -2.61 -16.73
C ASN A 386 23.74 -1.40 -17.49
N ALA A 387 24.53 -0.35 -17.60
CA ALA A 387 24.08 0.91 -18.16
C ALA A 387 25.16 1.63 -18.96
N SER A 388 24.75 2.41 -19.94
CA SER A 388 25.58 3.39 -20.63
C SER A 388 25.01 4.79 -20.44
N PHE A 389 25.86 5.80 -20.41
CA PHE A 389 25.47 7.19 -20.25
C PHE A 389 26.55 8.13 -20.79
N LYS A 390 26.17 9.40 -20.98
CA LYS A 390 27.04 10.47 -21.44
C LYS A 390 27.29 11.48 -20.31
N GLN A 391 28.50 12.02 -20.25
CA GLN A 391 28.86 13.15 -19.40
C GLN A 391 29.08 14.38 -20.29
N PRO A 392 28.17 15.36 -20.35
CA PRO A 392 28.38 16.60 -21.05
C PRO A 392 29.54 17.39 -20.46
N TYR A 393 30.38 17.99 -21.32
CA TYR A 393 31.43 18.87 -20.81
C TYR A 393 30.87 20.20 -20.37
N ARG A 394 31.42 20.77 -19.30
CA ARG A 394 30.92 22.02 -18.72
C ARG A 394 31.00 23.20 -19.69
N ASP A 395 32.15 23.31 -20.37
CA ASP A 395 32.46 24.44 -21.25
C ASP A 395 32.15 24.16 -22.72
N ASP A 396 31.81 22.93 -23.06
CA ASP A 396 31.47 22.49 -24.43
C ASP A 396 30.37 21.40 -24.35
N PRO A 397 29.10 21.79 -24.18
CA PRO A 397 28.00 20.84 -24.01
C PRO A 397 27.65 20.04 -25.27
N VAL A 398 28.26 20.35 -26.43
CA VAL A 398 28.11 19.57 -27.67
C VAL A 398 28.94 18.31 -27.62
N ASN A 399 30.09 18.35 -26.97
CA ASN A 399 30.96 17.20 -26.74
C ASN A 399 30.73 16.57 -25.39
N TYR A 400 30.99 15.26 -25.28
CA TYR A 400 30.72 14.46 -24.11
C TYR A 400 31.66 13.27 -23.95
N GLY A 401 31.84 12.84 -22.71
CA GLY A 401 32.44 11.55 -22.38
C GLY A 401 31.40 10.43 -22.43
N LEU A 402 31.82 9.26 -22.85
CA LEU A 402 31.00 8.04 -22.87
C LEU A 402 31.35 7.16 -21.67
N TYR A 403 30.35 6.62 -21.03
CA TYR A 403 30.51 5.71 -19.91
C TYR A 403 29.70 4.44 -20.10
N SER A 404 30.24 3.32 -19.63
CA SER A 404 29.51 2.09 -19.40
C SER A 404 29.75 1.59 -17.97
N ALA A 405 28.73 1.05 -17.36
CA ALA A 405 28.76 0.52 -16.00
C ALA A 405 28.16 -0.88 -15.98
N ASP A 406 28.84 -1.81 -15.32
CA ASP A 406 28.35 -3.15 -14.98
C ASP A 406 28.59 -3.35 -13.49
N LEU A 407 27.54 -3.20 -12.69
CA LEU A 407 27.60 -3.10 -11.24
C LEU A 407 26.69 -4.11 -10.57
N ASN A 408 27.22 -4.76 -9.52
CA ASN A 408 26.45 -5.49 -8.52
C ASN A 408 26.44 -4.70 -7.22
N ILE A 409 25.26 -4.35 -6.72
CA ILE A 409 25.08 -3.49 -5.55
C ILE A 409 24.30 -4.26 -4.48
N ASN A 410 24.80 -4.31 -3.27
CA ASN A 410 24.10 -4.87 -2.13
C ASN A 410 23.89 -3.76 -1.09
N LEU A 411 22.63 -3.30 -0.98
CA LEU A 411 22.24 -2.21 -0.09
C LEU A 411 22.18 -2.67 1.38
N VAL A 412 22.02 -3.96 1.65
CA VAL A 412 21.98 -4.52 3.02
C VAL A 412 23.37 -4.61 3.62
N GLN A 413 24.33 -5.09 2.83
CA GLN A 413 25.74 -5.24 3.26
C GLN A 413 26.59 -4.01 2.93
N HIS A 414 26.00 -3.02 2.23
CA HIS A 414 26.65 -1.79 1.80
C HIS A 414 27.92 -2.04 0.97
N TYR A 415 27.86 -2.98 0.00
CA TYR A 415 28.97 -3.17 -0.93
C TYR A 415 28.55 -2.91 -2.38
N ILE A 416 29.54 -2.57 -3.19
CA ILE A 416 29.42 -2.42 -4.64
C ILE A 416 30.58 -3.18 -5.27
N GLU A 417 30.25 -4.05 -6.21
CA GLU A 417 31.21 -4.75 -7.06
C GLU A 417 30.89 -4.52 -8.51
N GLY A 418 31.92 -4.35 -9.32
CA GLY A 418 31.74 -4.22 -10.76
C GLY A 418 32.75 -3.28 -11.40
N LYS A 419 32.40 -2.83 -12.58
CA LYS A 419 33.27 -2.10 -13.47
C LYS A 419 32.55 -0.87 -14.02
N VAL A 420 33.27 0.24 -14.08
CA VAL A 420 32.88 1.41 -14.86
C VAL A 420 34.01 1.73 -15.82
N GLU A 421 33.69 1.80 -17.10
CA GLU A 421 34.61 2.23 -18.17
C GLU A 421 34.20 3.59 -18.68
N ASN A 422 35.16 4.39 -19.08
CA ASN A 422 34.88 5.66 -19.74
C ASN A 422 35.81 5.92 -20.92
N LEU A 423 35.27 6.67 -21.86
CA LEU A 423 36.00 7.19 -23.03
C LEU A 423 35.77 8.70 -23.10
N TRP A 424 36.86 9.47 -23.05
CA TRP A 424 36.85 10.94 -23.09
C TRP A 424 36.08 11.59 -21.93
N GLY A 425 36.05 10.96 -20.76
CA GLY A 425 35.45 11.55 -19.57
C GLY A 425 36.15 12.82 -19.09
N ASP A 426 35.40 13.86 -18.68
CA ASP A 426 35.95 15.07 -18.07
C ASP A 426 36.43 14.80 -16.66
N ILE A 427 37.74 14.97 -16.41
CA ILE A 427 38.34 14.75 -15.08
C ILE A 427 37.71 15.68 -14.04
N GLY A 428 37.49 16.95 -14.38
CA GLY A 428 36.88 17.92 -13.49
C GLY A 428 35.46 17.51 -13.07
N GLY A 429 34.66 17.02 -14.02
CA GLY A 429 33.35 16.47 -13.74
C GLY A 429 33.36 15.25 -12.82
N LEU A 430 34.28 14.31 -13.03
CA LEU A 430 34.45 13.16 -12.14
C LEU A 430 34.82 13.55 -10.72
N LEU A 431 35.72 14.53 -10.57
CA LEU A 431 36.10 15.07 -9.26
C LEU A 431 34.89 15.73 -8.56
N ARG A 432 34.09 16.50 -9.29
CA ARG A 432 32.86 17.11 -8.73
C ARG A 432 31.81 16.05 -8.34
N MET A 433 31.64 14.97 -9.12
CA MET A 433 30.83 13.81 -8.70
C MET A 433 31.32 13.22 -7.38
N ALA A 434 32.65 13.20 -7.17
CA ALA A 434 33.27 12.75 -5.91
C ALA A 434 33.28 13.83 -4.82
N ARG A 435 32.61 14.99 -5.02
CA ARG A 435 32.63 16.16 -4.12
C ARG A 435 34.04 16.72 -3.87
N GLN A 436 34.92 16.57 -4.85
CA GLN A 436 36.25 17.16 -4.84
C GLN A 436 36.27 18.33 -5.82
N ASP A 437 36.78 19.46 -5.35
CA ASP A 437 36.93 20.68 -6.15
C ASP A 437 38.41 21.02 -6.30
N TYR A 438 39.06 20.29 -7.19
CA TYR A 438 40.43 20.56 -7.58
C TYR A 438 40.45 21.22 -8.96
N ASP A 439 41.35 22.17 -9.15
CA ASP A 439 41.59 22.82 -10.42
C ASP A 439 42.38 21.91 -11.36
N ILE A 440 41.72 20.84 -11.80
CA ILE A 440 42.25 19.84 -12.72
C ILE A 440 41.23 19.67 -13.85
N SER A 441 41.68 19.77 -15.08
CA SER A 441 40.86 19.51 -16.27
C SER A 441 41.65 18.63 -17.25
N GLY A 442 40.90 18.00 -18.16
CA GLY A 442 41.43 17.11 -19.18
C GLY A 442 40.43 16.01 -19.51
N LEU A 443 40.68 15.35 -20.60
CA LEU A 443 39.84 14.24 -21.06
C LEU A 443 40.54 12.92 -20.80
N MET A 444 39.85 12.01 -20.10
CA MET A 444 40.41 10.73 -19.71
C MET A 444 39.63 9.56 -20.30
N GLN A 445 40.37 8.50 -20.54
CA GLN A 445 39.79 7.16 -20.74
C GLN A 445 40.33 6.24 -19.64
N GLY A 446 39.50 5.33 -19.18
CA GLY A 446 39.94 4.45 -18.12
C GLY A 446 38.89 3.44 -17.67
N GLU A 447 39.31 2.69 -16.71
CA GLU A 447 38.54 1.63 -16.10
C GLU A 447 38.62 1.78 -14.58
N LEU A 448 37.47 1.68 -13.93
CA LEU A 448 37.33 1.67 -12.50
C LEU A 448 36.71 0.33 -12.08
N LEU A 449 37.49 -0.49 -11.40
CA LEU A 449 37.03 -1.75 -10.81
C LEU A 449 36.67 -1.50 -9.34
N PHE A 450 35.40 -1.70 -9.03
CA PHE A 450 34.88 -1.58 -7.66
C PHE A 450 34.84 -2.94 -6.97
N SER A 451 35.39 -3.01 -5.78
CA SER A 451 35.18 -4.11 -4.84
C SER A 451 35.11 -3.53 -3.42
N TYR A 452 34.22 -2.55 -3.26
CA TYR A 452 34.09 -1.84 -1.98
C TYR A 452 33.29 -2.69 -0.98
N LYS A 453 33.93 -3.03 0.16
CA LYS A 453 33.36 -3.91 1.22
C LYS A 453 32.97 -5.32 0.77
N GLY A 454 33.27 -5.72 -0.47
CA GLY A 454 33.07 -7.07 -1.00
C GLY A 454 34.22 -8.02 -0.64
N HIS A 455 34.31 -9.13 -1.35
CA HIS A 455 35.40 -10.11 -1.20
C HIS A 455 36.71 -9.69 -1.88
N GLY A 456 36.68 -8.63 -2.68
CA GLY A 456 37.82 -8.10 -3.43
C GLY A 456 38.76 -7.17 -2.62
N GLU A 457 39.78 -6.63 -3.28
CA GLU A 457 40.89 -5.88 -2.65
C GLU A 457 40.62 -4.37 -2.47
N GLY A 458 39.41 -3.88 -2.72
CA GLY A 458 39.06 -2.46 -2.68
C GLY A 458 38.70 -1.89 -4.06
N VAL A 459 39.08 -0.65 -4.37
CA VAL A 459 38.81 0.00 -5.65
C VAL A 459 40.12 0.11 -6.43
N LYS A 460 40.19 -0.46 -7.62
CA LYS A 460 41.29 -0.30 -8.57
C LYS A 460 40.91 0.70 -9.64
N ILE A 461 41.81 1.63 -9.92
CA ILE A 461 41.66 2.69 -10.88
C ILE A 461 42.78 2.58 -11.90
N THR A 462 42.43 2.51 -13.18
CA THR A 462 43.36 2.59 -14.30
C THR A 462 42.87 3.66 -15.25
N ALA A 463 43.64 4.70 -15.48
CA ALA A 463 43.24 5.82 -16.33
C ALA A 463 44.40 6.36 -17.15
N ALA A 464 44.09 6.84 -18.35
CA ALA A 464 44.96 7.64 -19.17
C ALA A 464 44.23 8.90 -19.61
N ALA A 465 44.88 10.02 -19.61
CA ALA A 465 44.30 11.29 -20.03
C ALA A 465 45.27 12.06 -20.93
N ASP A 466 44.66 12.79 -21.84
CA ASP A 466 45.37 13.69 -22.76
C ASP A 466 45.00 15.15 -22.44
N ASN A 467 45.97 16.06 -22.71
CA ASN A 467 45.78 17.51 -22.51
C ASN A 467 45.31 17.86 -21.10
N VAL A 468 45.98 17.31 -20.09
CA VAL A 468 45.66 17.55 -18.67
C VAL A 468 46.23 18.89 -18.23
N LYS A 469 45.36 19.69 -17.63
CA LYS A 469 45.76 20.94 -16.96
C LYS A 469 45.60 20.79 -15.45
N ILE A 470 46.66 21.04 -14.72
CA ILE A 470 46.65 21.08 -13.25
C ILE A 470 47.06 22.51 -12.85
N HIS A 471 46.14 23.30 -12.33
CA HIS A 471 46.29 24.74 -12.19
C HIS A 471 46.76 25.38 -13.50
N ASP A 472 47.89 26.05 -13.52
CA ASP A 472 48.44 26.70 -14.73
C ASP A 472 49.44 25.82 -15.51
N LEU A 473 49.66 24.57 -15.07
CA LEU A 473 50.58 23.64 -15.70
C LEU A 473 49.85 22.75 -16.74
N ASN A 474 50.43 22.62 -17.91
CA ASN A 474 49.85 21.80 -18.98
C ASN A 474 50.68 20.53 -19.22
N TYR A 475 50.01 19.42 -19.26
CA TYR A 475 50.57 18.09 -19.53
C TYR A 475 49.94 17.50 -20.78
N ALA A 476 50.80 16.97 -21.68
CA ALA A 476 50.32 16.32 -22.88
C ALA A 476 49.58 15.03 -22.54
N GLN A 477 50.10 14.27 -21.60
CA GLN A 477 49.55 12.99 -21.20
C GLN A 477 49.69 12.76 -19.69
N MET A 478 48.71 12.05 -19.14
CA MET A 478 48.74 11.49 -17.80
C MET A 478 48.38 10.00 -17.86
N ARG A 479 49.12 9.18 -17.12
CA ARG A 479 48.70 7.80 -16.80
C ARG A 479 48.58 7.65 -15.31
N PHE A 480 47.53 7.00 -14.89
CA PHE A 480 47.21 6.76 -13.50
C PHE A 480 46.82 5.29 -13.28
N GLU A 481 47.58 4.60 -12.48
CA GLU A 481 47.21 3.31 -11.90
C GLU A 481 47.31 3.43 -10.39
N GLY A 482 46.21 3.11 -9.72
CA GLY A 482 46.12 3.20 -8.27
C GLY A 482 45.02 2.33 -7.71
N ARG A 483 45.02 2.22 -6.40
CA ARG A 483 44.00 1.45 -5.68
C ARG A 483 43.67 2.08 -4.35
N ILE A 484 42.43 1.95 -3.95
CA ILE A 484 41.97 2.28 -2.59
C ILE A 484 41.73 0.94 -1.90
N ASP A 485 42.48 0.67 -0.85
CA ASP A 485 42.34 -0.56 -0.07
C ASP A 485 41.11 -0.52 0.87
N LYS A 486 40.84 -1.64 1.55
CA LYS A 486 39.75 -1.76 2.53
C LYS A 486 39.87 -0.81 3.72
N GLY A 487 41.05 -0.33 4.03
CA GLY A 487 41.33 0.66 5.06
C GLY A 487 40.92 2.07 4.64
N GLY A 488 40.81 2.32 3.37
CA GLY A 488 40.57 3.63 2.76
C GLY A 488 41.87 4.36 2.43
N VAL A 489 42.97 3.61 2.29
CA VAL A 489 44.27 4.13 1.85
C VAL A 489 44.36 4.09 0.34
N LEU A 490 44.56 5.25 -0.29
CA LEU A 490 44.82 5.38 -1.71
C LEU A 490 46.33 5.11 -1.96
N HIS A 491 46.62 4.14 -2.77
CA HIS A 491 47.98 3.81 -3.24
C HIS A 491 48.18 4.28 -4.67
N PHE A 492 49.31 4.92 -4.93
CA PHE A 492 49.74 5.29 -6.28
C PHE A 492 50.69 4.19 -6.80
N ASP A 493 50.14 3.28 -7.62
CA ASP A 493 50.93 2.13 -8.09
C ASP A 493 51.79 2.51 -9.32
N ASN A 494 51.26 3.35 -10.22
CA ASN A 494 51.98 3.87 -11.37
C ASN A 494 51.32 5.16 -11.86
N VAL A 495 51.83 6.31 -11.44
CA VAL A 495 51.34 7.61 -11.87
C VAL A 495 52.45 8.36 -12.62
N LYS A 496 52.15 8.75 -13.87
CA LYS A 496 53.10 9.48 -14.73
C LYS A 496 52.38 10.64 -15.40
N LEU A 497 53.04 11.79 -15.43
CA LEU A 497 52.66 12.96 -16.20
C LEU A 497 53.76 13.31 -17.20
N GLN A 498 53.42 13.74 -18.39
CA GLN A 498 54.32 14.21 -19.46
C GLN A 498 53.96 15.66 -19.78
N GLU A 499 54.90 16.59 -19.61
CA GLU A 499 54.69 17.99 -19.96
C GLU A 499 54.49 18.18 -21.50
N GLN A 500 53.76 19.23 -21.87
CA GLN A 500 53.35 19.46 -23.25
C GLN A 500 54.53 19.81 -24.18
N ASP A 501 55.54 20.48 -23.63
CA ASP A 501 56.71 20.91 -24.40
C ASP A 501 57.89 19.94 -24.28
N GLY A 502 57.68 18.77 -23.64
CA GLY A 502 58.67 17.74 -23.40
C GLY A 502 59.12 17.05 -24.70
N VAL A 503 60.35 17.21 -25.09
CA VAL A 503 61.01 16.29 -26.03
C VAL A 503 61.10 14.94 -25.31
N SER A 504 61.08 13.81 -26.03
CA SER A 504 60.85 12.44 -25.53
C SER A 504 61.48 11.99 -24.20
N ASP A 505 62.42 12.75 -23.64
CA ASP A 505 63.12 12.44 -22.40
C ASP A 505 63.07 13.58 -21.35
N LYS A 506 62.24 14.61 -21.58
CA LYS A 506 62.13 15.77 -20.70
C LYS A 506 60.69 15.98 -20.20
N GLY A 507 60.50 16.56 -19.05
CA GLY A 507 59.19 16.89 -18.47
C GLY A 507 58.38 15.68 -18.04
N ILE A 508 59.04 14.61 -17.59
CA ILE A 508 58.41 13.41 -17.03
C ILE A 508 58.36 13.53 -15.52
N ILE A 509 57.16 13.36 -14.99
CA ILE A 509 56.90 13.35 -13.53
C ILE A 509 56.29 11.99 -13.19
N ALA A 510 56.86 11.32 -12.20
CA ALA A 510 56.33 10.09 -11.62
C ALA A 510 55.93 10.33 -10.17
N VAL A 511 54.78 9.80 -9.77
CA VAL A 511 54.25 9.88 -8.41
C VAL A 511 54.04 8.47 -7.88
N GLY A 512 54.56 8.20 -6.68
CA GLY A 512 54.38 6.94 -5.97
C GLY A 512 54.01 7.17 -4.50
N GLY A 513 53.63 6.11 -3.80
CA GLY A 513 53.31 6.20 -2.37
C GLY A 513 51.86 5.98 -2.03
N SER A 514 51.39 6.59 -0.95
CA SER A 514 50.05 6.40 -0.47
C SER A 514 49.49 7.58 0.32
N ILE A 515 48.15 7.68 0.36
CA ILE A 515 47.42 8.65 1.16
C ILE A 515 46.32 7.92 1.95
N ASP A 516 46.38 7.99 3.28
CA ASP A 516 45.30 7.55 4.15
C ASP A 516 44.30 8.70 4.33
N ILE A 517 43.17 8.59 3.64
CA ILE A 517 42.12 9.61 3.61
C ILE A 517 41.45 9.75 4.98
N LYS A 518 41.28 8.65 5.72
CA LYS A 518 40.63 8.63 7.05
C LYS A 518 41.50 9.21 8.14
N GLN A 519 42.77 8.80 8.19
CA GLN A 519 43.74 9.27 9.20
C GLN A 519 44.37 10.60 8.78
N LYS A 520 44.12 11.05 7.55
CA LYS A 520 44.72 12.26 6.96
C LYS A 520 46.24 12.21 6.99
N LEU A 521 46.80 11.06 6.65
CA LEU A 521 48.24 10.83 6.55
C LEU A 521 48.64 10.69 5.09
N LEU A 522 49.82 11.14 4.77
CA LEU A 522 50.43 11.00 3.46
C LEU A 522 51.84 10.44 3.55
N ASP A 523 52.22 9.66 2.56
CA ASP A 523 53.56 9.14 2.30
C ASP A 523 53.71 9.08 0.79
N VAL A 524 54.17 10.19 0.21
CA VAL A 524 54.17 10.39 -1.25
C VAL A 524 55.58 10.75 -1.71
N GLU A 525 56.04 10.12 -2.78
CA GLU A 525 57.25 10.43 -3.49
C GLU A 525 56.93 10.97 -4.89
N VAL A 526 57.57 12.05 -5.24
CA VAL A 526 57.49 12.66 -6.57
C VAL A 526 58.91 12.70 -7.14
N ALA A 527 59.12 11.97 -8.22
CA ALA A 527 60.35 12.00 -9.00
C ALA A 527 60.09 12.69 -10.35
N ALA A 528 60.93 13.62 -10.74
CA ALA A 528 60.76 14.30 -12.00
C ALA A 528 62.10 14.47 -12.71
N VAL A 529 62.08 14.35 -14.05
CA VAL A 529 63.26 14.50 -14.93
C VAL A 529 63.02 15.68 -15.85
N LYS A 530 63.84 16.71 -15.71
CA LYS A 530 63.79 17.95 -16.49
C LYS A 530 62.36 18.53 -16.57
N ALA A 531 61.69 18.54 -15.43
CA ALA A 531 60.30 18.99 -15.34
C ALA A 531 60.20 20.36 -14.64
N ASN A 532 59.07 21.04 -14.81
CA ASN A 532 58.78 22.29 -14.14
C ASN A 532 58.54 22.02 -12.63
N PRO A 533 59.37 22.59 -11.74
CA PRO A 533 59.27 22.37 -10.31
C PRO A 533 57.96 22.89 -9.70
N ALA A 534 57.22 23.71 -10.38
CA ALA A 534 55.94 24.24 -9.92
C ALA A 534 54.88 23.14 -9.61
N ILE A 535 55.02 21.92 -10.16
CA ILE A 535 54.12 20.79 -9.83
C ILE A 535 54.16 20.44 -8.32
N VAL A 536 55.31 20.58 -7.66
CA VAL A 536 55.42 20.27 -6.23
C VAL A 536 54.66 21.25 -5.37
N THR A 537 54.53 22.49 -5.84
CA THR A 537 53.83 23.57 -5.14
C THR A 537 52.36 23.71 -5.58
N ALA A 538 51.97 23.05 -6.67
CA ALA A 538 50.62 23.15 -7.26
C ALA A 538 49.50 22.74 -6.28
N VAL A 539 49.78 21.90 -5.28
CA VAL A 539 48.86 21.49 -4.21
C VAL A 539 48.77 22.50 -3.04
N MET A 540 49.59 23.54 -3.05
CA MET A 540 49.58 24.59 -2.02
C MET A 540 48.48 25.61 -2.32
N LYS A 541 47.90 26.18 -1.27
CA LYS A 541 46.83 27.18 -1.41
C LYS A 541 47.32 28.47 -2.12
N ASP A 542 48.56 28.87 -1.89
CA ASP A 542 49.21 30.03 -2.50
C ASP A 542 50.61 29.57 -2.99
N PRO A 543 50.66 28.92 -4.16
CA PRO A 543 51.92 28.35 -4.65
C PRO A 543 52.91 29.45 -5.04
N PRO A 544 54.21 29.35 -4.64
CA PRO A 544 55.20 30.25 -5.15
C PRO A 544 55.43 30.08 -6.65
N GLU A 545 55.66 31.14 -7.36
CA GLU A 545 55.99 31.09 -8.79
C GLU A 545 57.44 30.60 -8.94
N ILE A 546 57.60 29.34 -9.38
CA ILE A 546 58.90 28.74 -9.63
C ILE A 546 58.97 28.43 -11.13
N LYS A 547 60.02 28.90 -11.80
CA LYS A 547 60.27 28.69 -13.22
C LYS A 547 61.59 27.98 -13.45
N GLY A 548 61.59 27.13 -14.45
CA GLY A 548 62.79 26.40 -14.88
C GLY A 548 62.52 24.91 -15.07
N GLU A 549 63.56 24.18 -15.46
CA GLU A 549 63.56 22.73 -15.57
C GLU A 549 64.50 22.20 -14.49
N THR A 550 64.09 21.12 -13.80
CA THR A 550 64.93 20.50 -12.79
C THR A 550 64.72 19.00 -12.75
N ASP A 551 65.76 18.29 -12.43
CA ASP A 551 65.64 16.93 -11.95
C ASP A 551 65.39 16.99 -10.45
N MET A 552 64.30 16.34 -9.98
CA MET A 552 63.92 16.43 -8.58
C MET A 552 63.44 15.08 -8.04
N LEU A 553 63.73 14.90 -6.75
CA LEU A 553 63.13 13.85 -5.95
C LEU A 553 62.59 14.51 -4.68
N VAL A 554 61.29 14.45 -4.48
CA VAL A 554 60.61 15.04 -3.33
C VAL A 554 59.86 13.93 -2.58
N GLN A 555 60.11 13.80 -1.31
CA GLN A 555 59.39 12.88 -0.43
C GLN A 555 58.65 13.69 0.61
N VAL A 556 57.37 13.41 0.78
CA VAL A 556 56.51 14.08 1.75
C VAL A 556 55.80 13.04 2.60
N GLN A 557 55.95 13.14 3.90
CA GLN A 557 55.35 12.23 4.87
C GLN A 557 54.66 12.98 6.01
N GLY A 558 53.72 12.34 6.70
CA GLY A 558 53.10 12.86 7.91
C GLY A 558 51.62 13.22 7.72
N SER A 559 51.12 14.10 8.59
CA SER A 559 49.70 14.49 8.52
C SER A 559 49.46 15.61 7.52
N PHE A 560 48.24 15.72 6.97
CA PHE A 560 47.85 16.80 6.06
C PHE A 560 48.07 18.20 6.67
N ASN A 561 47.93 18.32 7.99
CA ASN A 561 48.11 19.59 8.69
C ASN A 561 49.56 19.90 9.05
N ASN A 562 50.46 18.89 9.03
CA ASN A 562 51.87 19.05 9.35
C ASN A 562 52.69 18.08 8.51
N PRO A 563 52.77 18.27 7.18
CA PRO A 563 53.60 17.43 6.33
C PRO A 563 55.07 17.74 6.58
N GLN A 564 55.90 16.68 6.56
CA GLN A 564 57.35 16.78 6.61
C GLN A 564 57.91 16.23 5.31
N GLY A 565 58.87 16.87 4.74
CA GLY A 565 59.39 16.45 3.45
C GLY A 565 60.87 16.75 3.29
N THR A 566 61.49 16.00 2.38
CA THR A 566 62.85 16.22 1.87
C THR A 566 62.77 16.43 0.38
N ALA A 567 63.53 17.36 -0.14
CA ALA A 567 63.67 17.62 -1.57
C ALA A 567 65.14 17.59 -1.98
N SER A 568 65.42 16.85 -3.03
CA SER A 568 66.69 16.92 -3.74
C SER A 568 66.43 17.52 -5.11
N LEU A 569 67.12 18.58 -5.44
CA LEU A 569 66.94 19.34 -6.69
C LEU A 569 68.31 19.42 -7.38
N GLU A 570 68.38 19.03 -8.64
CA GLU A 570 69.52 19.18 -9.51
C GLU A 570 69.14 20.09 -10.68
N ILE A 571 69.74 21.29 -10.73
CA ILE A 571 69.38 22.38 -11.66
C ILE A 571 70.31 22.39 -12.85
#